data_babc18dee33221a4560dd8b528aa7c59
#
_entry.id   babc18dee33221a4560dd8b528aa7c59
#
_cell.length_a   1.000
_cell.length_b   1.000
_cell.length_c   1.000
_cell.angle_alpha   90.00
_cell.angle_beta   90.00
_cell.angle_gamma   90.00
#
_symmetry.space_group_name_H-M   'P 1'
#
loop_
_entity.id
_entity.type
_entity.pdbx_description
1 polymer ?
#
loop_
_entity_poly.entity_id
_entity_poly.type
_entity_poly.pdbx_seq_one_letter_code
_entity_poly.pdbx_strand_id
1 'polypeptide(L)'
;MHNPATRGGRPLRAAPLVAAARSVARGALPSTLAAAWVTALVTLGAPSLARAHAIAGDRVFPSTLAVDDPGVGDEANFEYGHQRVPGDNGDQSINTFSFEYDKLITPRLAVSVDGAYVMQNNPGARGFDTFGVGLKYLLYVNEKHELMTSVGVNAELGGTGSRAIANNFSTISPTVYVGKGMGDLPDSLAYLRPVAVTAEAGPALTTGGGQPNAFNYGFTVQYSLPYLQQHVHDAGLPQPFANLIPLVEIPLSRSQGQTTGTVNPGFIWLNRYGQFGVEAQIPVNRASGSHVGILVQAHLFFDDIAPTTLGKPLFQ
;
A
#
# COMPACT_ATOMS: atom_id res chain seq x y z
N MET A 1 5.30 -39.06 47.10
CA MET A 1 4.77 -39.14 45.72
C MET A 1 4.47 -37.74 45.24
N HIS A 2 5.38 -37.18 44.47
CA HIS A 2 5.27 -35.81 43.92
C HIS A 2 4.66 -35.88 42.52
N ASN A 3 3.60 -35.15 42.31
CA ASN A 3 2.96 -35.00 40.99
C ASN A 3 3.52 -33.72 40.34
N PRO A 4 4.17 -33.76 39.14
CA PRO A 4 4.65 -32.57 38.48
C PRO A 4 3.52 -31.93 37.68
N ALA A 5 3.27 -30.66 37.98
CA ALA A 5 2.34 -29.79 37.27
C ALA A 5 2.74 -29.65 35.78
N THR A 6 1.81 -29.96 34.91
CA THR A 6 1.88 -29.69 33.48
C THR A 6 1.89 -28.20 33.25
N ARG A 7 3.01 -27.66 32.77
CA ARG A 7 3.11 -26.31 32.21
C ARG A 7 2.35 -26.27 30.87
N GLY A 8 1.18 -25.65 30.87
CA GLY A 8 0.46 -25.31 29.66
C GLY A 8 1.29 -24.33 28.84
N GLY A 9 1.69 -24.76 27.64
CA GLY A 9 2.30 -23.90 26.65
C GLY A 9 1.30 -22.86 26.19
N ARG A 10 1.65 -21.57 26.30
CA ARG A 10 0.90 -20.46 25.70
C ARG A 10 0.96 -20.64 24.17
N PRO A 11 -0.14 -20.52 23.45
CA PRO A 11 -0.11 -20.45 21.99
C PRO A 11 0.67 -19.20 21.58
N LEU A 12 1.67 -19.40 20.73
CA LEU A 12 2.44 -18.33 20.09
C LEU A 12 1.51 -17.52 19.20
N ARG A 13 1.47 -16.21 19.43
CA ARG A 13 0.70 -15.25 18.61
C ARG A 13 1.32 -15.19 17.22
N ALA A 14 0.51 -15.39 16.19
CA ALA A 14 0.85 -14.98 14.85
C ALA A 14 1.02 -13.44 14.84
N ALA A 15 2.11 -12.94 14.28
CA ALA A 15 2.29 -11.51 14.11
C ALA A 15 1.24 -11.01 13.10
N PRO A 16 0.39 -10.04 13.46
CA PRO A 16 -0.53 -9.45 12.49
C PRO A 16 0.25 -8.52 11.57
N LEU A 17 -0.14 -8.49 10.31
CA LEU A 17 0.29 -7.49 9.32
C LEU A 17 -0.12 -6.06 9.69
N VAL A 18 -0.90 -5.90 10.74
CA VAL A 18 -1.28 -4.61 11.33
C VAL A 18 -1.20 -4.76 12.85
N ALA A 19 -0.36 -3.95 13.47
CA ALA A 19 -0.22 -3.94 14.92
C ALA A 19 -1.52 -3.59 15.62
N ALA A 20 -1.80 -4.29 16.69
CA ALA A 20 -3.04 -4.22 17.44
C ALA A 20 -3.20 -2.93 18.25
N ALA A 21 -4.29 -2.26 18.14
CA ALA A 21 -4.67 -1.03 18.82
C ALA A 21 -5.79 -1.13 19.87
N ARG A 22 -5.94 -0.23 20.82
CA ARG A 22 -6.93 -0.21 21.94
C ARG A 22 -7.76 1.08 22.03
N SER A 23 -9.04 1.01 22.38
CA SER A 23 -10.05 2.06 22.28
C SER A 23 -10.03 3.17 23.35
N VAL A 24 -10.62 4.30 23.11
CA VAL A 24 -11.70 4.97 23.88
C VAL A 24 -12.33 6.16 23.14
N ALA A 25 -13.67 6.18 23.22
CA ALA A 25 -14.63 7.31 23.22
C ALA A 25 -14.71 8.31 22.05
N ARG A 26 -15.92 8.34 21.56
CA ARG A 26 -16.70 9.27 20.73
C ARG A 26 -16.22 10.73 20.72
N GLY A 27 -15.75 11.16 19.58
CA GLY A 27 -15.75 12.53 19.12
C GLY A 27 -15.98 12.46 17.61
N ALA A 28 -17.17 12.79 17.14
CA ALA A 28 -17.47 12.88 15.73
C ALA A 28 -16.65 14.02 15.13
N LEU A 29 -15.70 13.71 14.25
CA LEU A 29 -15.12 14.70 13.34
C LEU A 29 -16.20 15.11 12.33
N PRO A 30 -16.33 16.39 12.00
CA PRO A 30 -17.37 16.84 11.07
C PRO A 30 -17.10 16.26 9.67
N SER A 31 -18.11 15.61 9.12
CA SER A 31 -18.15 15.01 7.78
C SER A 31 -17.87 16.00 6.62
N THR A 32 -17.73 17.29 6.92
CA THR A 32 -17.46 18.37 5.98
C THR A 32 -16.01 18.44 5.48
N LEU A 33 -15.02 17.93 6.25
CA LEU A 33 -13.61 17.97 5.82
C LEU A 33 -13.30 16.89 4.77
N ALA A 34 -13.82 15.67 4.92
CA ALA A 34 -13.63 14.61 3.91
C ALA A 34 -14.27 14.95 2.56
N ALA A 35 -15.46 15.59 2.57
CA ALA A 35 -16.13 16.04 1.36
C ALA A 35 -15.38 17.16 0.61
N ALA A 36 -14.68 18.04 1.32
CA ALA A 36 -13.94 19.15 0.72
C ALA A 36 -12.71 18.69 -0.09
N TRP A 37 -12.03 17.62 0.35
CA TRP A 37 -10.88 17.06 -0.36
C TRP A 37 -11.29 16.33 -1.63
N VAL A 38 -12.39 15.59 -1.61
CA VAL A 38 -12.93 14.90 -2.80
C VAL A 38 -13.35 15.89 -3.87
N THR A 39 -13.94 17.03 -3.48
CA THR A 39 -14.41 18.05 -4.44
C THR A 39 -13.26 18.81 -5.09
N ALA A 40 -12.16 19.06 -4.39
CA ALA A 40 -10.98 19.75 -4.93
C ALA A 40 -10.22 18.93 -5.99
N LEU A 41 -10.21 17.60 -5.88
CA LEU A 41 -9.55 16.70 -6.85
C LEU A 41 -10.35 16.55 -8.16
N VAL A 42 -11.67 16.64 -8.12
CA VAL A 42 -12.56 16.41 -9.28
C VAL A 42 -12.53 17.55 -10.30
N THR A 43 -12.13 18.77 -9.93
CA THR A 43 -12.23 19.96 -10.81
C THR A 43 -11.02 20.22 -11.71
N LEU A 44 -9.97 19.40 -11.65
CA LEU A 44 -8.71 19.60 -12.39
C LEU A 44 -8.56 18.61 -13.56
N GLY A 45 -9.53 18.57 -14.46
CA GLY A 45 -9.52 17.68 -15.62
C GLY A 45 -8.88 18.30 -16.87
N ALA A 46 -7.69 17.84 -17.23
CA ALA A 46 -7.24 17.67 -18.61
C ALA A 46 -6.20 16.51 -18.62
N PRO A 47 -6.26 15.56 -19.55
CA PRO A 47 -5.28 14.47 -19.60
C PRO A 47 -3.96 15.03 -20.14
N SER A 48 -3.02 15.31 -19.27
CA SER A 48 -1.60 15.44 -19.61
C SER A 48 -0.88 14.35 -18.85
N LEU A 49 -0.16 13.50 -19.57
CA LEU A 49 0.63 12.42 -18.99
C LEU A 49 1.51 12.98 -17.87
N ALA A 50 1.25 12.51 -16.67
CA ALA A 50 2.03 12.80 -15.49
C ALA A 50 3.45 12.22 -15.67
N ARG A 51 4.48 12.95 -15.25
CA ARG A 51 5.88 12.46 -15.25
C ARG A 51 6.29 11.86 -13.90
N ALA A 52 5.40 11.92 -12.93
CA ALA A 52 5.62 11.60 -11.53
C ALA A 52 5.22 10.17 -11.14
N HIS A 53 5.08 9.27 -12.09
CA HIS A 53 4.64 7.91 -11.78
C HIS A 53 5.67 6.89 -12.23
N ALA A 54 5.56 5.66 -11.72
CA ALA A 54 6.24 4.50 -12.28
C ALA A 54 5.85 4.34 -13.76
N ILE A 55 6.62 4.94 -14.67
CA ILE A 55 6.34 4.93 -16.11
C ILE A 55 7.37 4.06 -16.82
N ALA A 56 6.88 3.11 -17.62
CA ALA A 56 7.70 2.33 -18.56
C ALA A 56 7.05 2.38 -19.95
N GLY A 57 7.59 3.21 -20.84
CA GLY A 57 6.99 3.49 -22.14
C GLY A 57 5.65 4.23 -22.00
N ASP A 58 4.59 3.64 -22.56
CA ASP A 58 3.22 4.17 -22.47
C ASP A 58 2.49 3.72 -21.19
N ARG A 59 3.10 2.84 -20.41
CA ARG A 59 2.50 2.27 -19.19
C ARG A 59 2.76 3.13 -17.99
N VAL A 60 1.68 3.46 -17.28
CA VAL A 60 1.70 3.98 -15.91
C VAL A 60 1.37 2.83 -14.95
N PHE A 61 2.22 2.59 -13.96
CA PHE A 61 1.91 1.76 -12.81
C PHE A 61 1.49 2.71 -11.67
N PRO A 62 0.20 2.78 -11.29
CA PRO A 62 -0.23 3.64 -10.19
C PRO A 62 0.30 3.11 -8.86
N SER A 63 0.48 3.98 -7.89
CA SER A 63 0.76 3.59 -6.50
C SER A 63 -0.46 2.85 -5.94
N THR A 64 -0.34 1.55 -5.79
CA THR A 64 -1.42 0.69 -5.31
C THR A 64 -1.57 0.76 -3.78
N LEU A 65 -2.68 0.27 -3.21
CA LEU A 65 -3.05 0.56 -1.81
C LEU A 65 -2.43 -0.43 -0.82
N ALA A 66 -2.21 -1.67 -1.23
CA ALA A 66 -1.78 -2.75 -0.34
C ALA A 66 -0.54 -3.51 -0.82
N VAL A 67 -0.21 -3.42 -2.09
CA VAL A 67 0.96 -4.00 -2.74
C VAL A 67 1.73 -2.85 -3.39
N ASP A 68 2.94 -2.58 -2.95
CA ASP A 68 3.72 -1.45 -3.44
C ASP A 68 4.14 -1.63 -4.91
N ASP A 69 4.19 -0.55 -5.67
CA ASP A 69 4.57 -0.52 -7.08
C ASP A 69 6.10 -0.43 -7.26
N PRO A 70 6.66 -0.67 -8.48
CA PRO A 70 8.10 -0.61 -8.69
C PRO A 70 8.65 0.81 -8.89
N GLY A 71 7.84 1.86 -8.79
CA GLY A 71 8.26 3.24 -9.02
C GLY A 71 9.09 3.84 -7.89
N VAL A 72 9.66 4.97 -8.19
CA VAL A 72 10.25 5.92 -7.22
C VAL A 72 9.82 7.31 -7.61
N GLY A 73 9.35 8.11 -6.66
CA GLY A 73 8.78 9.44 -6.92
C GLY A 73 9.02 10.42 -5.77
N ASP A 74 8.63 11.66 -6.01
CA ASP A 74 8.44 12.67 -4.97
C ASP A 74 6.94 12.73 -4.65
N GLU A 75 6.49 12.02 -3.62
CA GLU A 75 5.08 11.77 -3.41
C GLU A 75 4.69 11.70 -1.94
N ALA A 76 3.39 11.85 -1.66
CA ALA A 76 2.84 11.61 -0.32
C ALA A 76 1.57 10.80 -0.42
N ASN A 77 1.52 9.74 0.36
CA ASN A 77 0.39 8.82 0.47
C ASN A 77 -0.30 8.97 1.83
N PHE A 78 -1.62 8.98 1.81
CA PHE A 78 -2.48 8.99 2.99
C PHE A 78 -3.55 7.92 2.83
N GLU A 79 -3.67 7.04 3.82
CA GLU A 79 -4.62 5.96 3.77
C GLU A 79 -5.48 5.87 5.01
N TYR A 80 -6.69 5.37 4.82
CA TYR A 80 -7.56 4.93 5.88
C TYR A 80 -7.94 3.49 5.67
N GLY A 81 -7.65 2.64 6.65
CA GLY A 81 -8.03 1.23 6.70
C GLY A 81 -9.02 0.94 7.84
N HIS A 82 -10.01 0.10 7.57
CA HIS A 82 -10.88 -0.48 8.58
C HIS A 82 -10.95 -1.99 8.42
N GLN A 83 -10.57 -2.73 9.45
CA GLN A 83 -10.60 -4.20 9.47
C GLN A 83 -11.19 -4.73 10.76
N ARG A 84 -11.70 -5.98 10.71
CA ARG A 84 -12.03 -6.78 11.89
C ARG A 84 -11.21 -8.05 11.89
N VAL A 85 -10.45 -8.25 12.94
CA VAL A 85 -9.57 -9.41 13.11
C VAL A 85 -9.95 -10.19 14.37
N PRO A 86 -9.72 -11.51 14.42
CA PRO A 86 -9.91 -12.28 15.63
C PRO A 86 -8.99 -11.79 16.75
N GLY A 87 -9.54 -11.58 17.92
CA GLY A 87 -8.81 -11.20 19.15
C GLY A 87 -9.10 -12.18 20.29
N ASP A 88 -8.33 -12.09 21.38
CA ASP A 88 -8.45 -12.99 22.54
C ASP A 88 -9.82 -12.90 23.23
N ASN A 89 -10.48 -11.73 23.17
CA ASN A 89 -11.78 -11.44 23.79
C ASN A 89 -12.91 -11.27 22.75
N GLY A 90 -12.81 -11.90 21.60
CA GLY A 90 -13.71 -11.74 20.45
C GLY A 90 -13.14 -10.82 19.38
N ASP A 91 -13.92 -10.58 18.33
CA ASP A 91 -13.46 -9.79 17.19
C ASP A 91 -13.04 -8.37 17.60
N GLN A 92 -11.90 -7.95 17.08
CA GLN A 92 -11.30 -6.66 17.29
C GLN A 92 -11.48 -5.81 16.04
N SER A 93 -12.06 -4.63 16.17
CA SER A 93 -12.17 -3.63 15.11
C SER A 93 -10.97 -2.70 15.15
N ILE A 94 -10.28 -2.54 14.04
CA ILE A 94 -9.08 -1.72 13.89
C ILE A 94 -9.36 -0.66 12.82
N ASN A 95 -9.09 0.60 13.15
CA ASN A 95 -9.03 1.70 12.20
C ASN A 95 -7.60 2.21 12.17
N THR A 96 -7.04 2.34 10.98
CA THR A 96 -5.67 2.79 10.74
C THR A 96 -5.70 4.02 9.84
N PHE A 97 -5.00 5.07 10.21
CA PHE A 97 -4.67 6.21 9.37
C PHE A 97 -3.18 6.20 9.15
N SER A 98 -2.74 5.79 7.97
CA SER A 98 -1.33 5.75 7.58
C SER A 98 -0.94 6.93 6.71
N PHE A 99 0.33 7.27 6.75
CA PHE A 99 0.94 8.24 5.86
C PHE A 99 2.33 7.72 5.46
N GLU A 100 2.73 8.08 4.26
CA GLU A 100 4.08 7.89 3.74
C GLU A 100 4.47 9.13 2.94
N TYR A 101 5.73 9.52 3.04
CA TYR A 101 6.32 10.58 2.24
C TYR A 101 7.61 10.06 1.62
N ASP A 102 7.67 10.13 0.30
CA ASP A 102 8.81 9.74 -0.51
C ASP A 102 9.52 10.96 -1.06
N LYS A 103 10.85 10.92 -1.04
CA LYS A 103 11.72 11.96 -1.57
C LYS A 103 12.78 11.38 -2.49
N LEU A 104 12.79 11.80 -3.75
CA LEU A 104 13.87 11.49 -4.67
C LEU A 104 15.17 12.15 -4.23
N ILE A 105 16.17 11.33 -3.95
CA ILE A 105 17.56 11.74 -3.73
C ILE A 105 18.24 11.93 -5.10
N THR A 106 18.07 10.97 -5.99
CA THR A 106 18.46 11.02 -7.40
C THR A 106 17.26 10.55 -8.26
N PRO A 107 17.27 10.67 -9.59
CA PRO A 107 16.17 10.19 -10.43
C PRO A 107 15.86 8.67 -10.30
N ARG A 108 16.69 7.92 -9.60
CA ARG A 108 16.52 6.47 -9.39
C ARG A 108 16.52 6.03 -7.93
N LEU A 109 16.76 6.93 -6.99
CA LEU A 109 16.84 6.61 -5.57
C LEU A 109 15.88 7.49 -4.79
N ALA A 110 14.93 6.89 -4.12
CA ALA A 110 14.04 7.55 -3.15
C ALA A 110 14.37 7.14 -1.71
N VAL A 111 14.12 8.03 -0.77
CA VAL A 111 14.00 7.75 0.65
C VAL A 111 12.57 7.95 1.07
N SER A 112 12.06 7.13 1.98
CA SER A 112 10.72 7.30 2.56
C SER A 112 10.75 7.47 4.07
N VAL A 113 9.68 8.09 4.57
CA VAL A 113 9.30 8.06 5.98
C VAL A 113 7.83 7.71 6.07
N ASP A 114 7.49 6.75 6.91
CA ASP A 114 6.12 6.28 7.06
C ASP A 114 5.71 6.15 8.52
N GLY A 115 4.41 6.11 8.75
CA GLY A 115 3.84 5.88 10.06
C GLY A 115 2.32 5.75 10.01
N ALA A 116 1.74 5.29 11.09
CA ALA A 116 0.32 5.11 11.18
C ALA A 116 -0.23 5.53 12.56
N TYR A 117 -1.42 6.12 12.58
CA TYR A 117 -2.20 6.30 13.78
C TYR A 117 -3.30 5.26 13.83
N VAL A 118 -3.27 4.43 14.84
CA VAL A 118 -4.13 3.26 14.96
C VAL A 118 -5.10 3.43 16.11
N MET A 119 -6.35 3.01 15.89
CA MET A 119 -7.41 2.96 16.90
C MET A 119 -8.07 1.59 16.86
N GLN A 120 -8.10 0.88 17.99
CA GLN A 120 -8.80 -0.40 18.10
C GLN A 120 -9.71 -0.44 19.33
N ASN A 121 -10.70 -1.32 19.24
CA ASN A 121 -11.48 -1.75 20.39
C ASN A 121 -11.05 -3.17 20.82
N ASN A 122 -11.45 -3.59 21.99
CA ASN A 122 -11.42 -4.96 22.50
C ASN A 122 -10.03 -5.67 22.52
N PRO A 123 -9.11 -5.31 23.38
CA PRO A 123 -9.16 -4.23 24.36
C PRO A 123 -8.87 -2.88 23.71
N GLY A 124 -9.32 -1.79 24.31
CA GLY A 124 -9.22 -0.49 23.73
C GLY A 124 -7.83 0.17 23.80
N ALA A 125 -7.21 0.62 22.66
CA ALA A 125 -6.06 1.53 22.62
C ALA A 125 -6.03 2.38 21.35
N ARG A 126 -5.23 3.42 21.38
CA ARG A 126 -4.97 4.29 20.26
C ARG A 126 -3.59 4.93 20.40
N GLY A 127 -3.00 5.29 19.29
CA GLY A 127 -1.72 5.98 19.26
C GLY A 127 -0.99 5.75 17.94
N PHE A 128 0.16 6.35 17.84
CA PHE A 128 1.05 6.07 16.70
C PHE A 128 1.64 4.67 16.81
N ASP A 129 1.67 3.97 15.69
CA ASP A 129 2.42 2.75 15.50
C ASP A 129 3.92 3.06 15.34
N THR A 130 4.71 2.02 15.15
CA THR A 130 6.13 2.10 14.86
C THR A 130 6.36 2.90 13.58
N PHE A 131 7.24 3.92 13.63
CA PHE A 131 7.61 4.68 12.46
C PHE A 131 8.62 3.92 11.61
N GLY A 132 8.48 4.05 10.28
CA GLY A 132 9.36 3.47 9.29
C GLY A 132 10.24 4.50 8.58
N VAL A 133 11.37 4.00 8.07
CA VAL A 133 12.23 4.72 7.12
C VAL A 133 12.63 3.76 6.02
N GLY A 134 12.57 4.22 4.76
CA GLY A 134 12.80 3.38 3.60
C GLY A 134 13.85 3.95 2.65
N LEU A 135 14.39 3.03 1.84
CA LEU A 135 15.19 3.32 0.65
C LEU A 135 14.65 2.45 -0.48
N LYS A 136 14.41 3.03 -1.66
CA LYS A 136 13.97 2.32 -2.86
C LYS A 136 14.79 2.77 -4.06
N TYR A 137 15.33 1.81 -4.80
CA TYR A 137 16.19 2.08 -5.96
C TYR A 137 15.59 1.46 -7.23
N LEU A 138 15.34 2.28 -8.24
CA LEU A 138 14.89 1.89 -9.55
C LEU A 138 16.04 1.22 -10.32
N LEU A 139 16.00 -0.12 -10.39
CA LEU A 139 17.08 -0.93 -10.90
C LEU A 139 17.08 -0.98 -12.44
N TYR A 140 15.91 -1.22 -13.03
CA TYR A 140 15.78 -1.43 -14.47
C TYR A 140 14.43 -0.95 -15.00
N VAL A 141 14.44 -0.30 -16.17
CA VAL A 141 13.23 0.06 -16.93
C VAL A 141 13.45 -0.38 -18.39
N ASN A 142 12.44 -1.03 -18.96
CA ASN A 142 12.39 -1.37 -20.38
C ASN A 142 11.07 -0.82 -20.95
N GLU A 143 11.15 0.34 -21.56
CA GLU A 143 10.00 1.03 -22.13
C GLU A 143 9.28 0.22 -23.21
N LYS A 144 10.04 -0.46 -24.09
CA LYS A 144 9.50 -1.28 -25.18
C LYS A 144 8.62 -2.43 -24.69
N HIS A 145 8.95 -2.99 -23.53
CA HIS A 145 8.25 -4.13 -22.96
C HIS A 145 7.43 -3.74 -21.72
N GLU A 146 7.30 -2.45 -21.45
CA GLU A 146 6.58 -1.92 -20.26
C GLU A 146 6.99 -2.68 -18.97
N LEU A 147 8.29 -2.90 -18.79
CA LEU A 147 8.86 -3.64 -17.66
C LEU A 147 9.65 -2.68 -16.76
N MET A 148 9.39 -2.73 -15.48
CA MET A 148 10.11 -1.98 -14.44
C MET A 148 10.46 -2.90 -13.28
N THR A 149 11.66 -2.73 -12.70
CA THR A 149 12.07 -3.46 -11.49
C THR A 149 12.79 -2.54 -10.53
N SER A 150 12.53 -2.70 -9.24
CA SER A 150 13.17 -1.95 -8.17
C SER A 150 13.55 -2.87 -7.02
N VAL A 151 14.44 -2.39 -6.19
CA VAL A 151 14.79 -3.01 -4.91
C VAL A 151 14.69 -1.96 -3.82
N GLY A 152 14.26 -2.37 -2.64
CA GLY A 152 14.16 -1.46 -1.51
C GLY A 152 14.48 -2.14 -0.20
N VAL A 153 14.58 -1.34 0.84
CA VAL A 153 14.63 -1.77 2.23
C VAL A 153 13.85 -0.78 3.07
N ASN A 154 12.89 -1.28 3.83
CA ASN A 154 12.19 -0.52 4.86
C ASN A 154 12.65 -0.99 6.24
N ALA A 155 12.81 -0.08 7.18
CA ALA A 155 13.17 -0.32 8.57
C ALA A 155 12.13 0.32 9.50
N GLU A 156 11.25 -0.49 10.08
CA GLU A 156 10.38 -0.09 11.18
C GLU A 156 11.22 0.04 12.46
N LEU A 157 11.19 1.21 13.09
CA LEU A 157 12.06 1.56 14.22
C LEU A 157 11.36 1.27 15.56
N GLY A 158 11.62 0.11 16.13
CA GLY A 158 11.01 -0.32 17.39
C GLY A 158 11.10 0.70 18.51
N GLY A 159 9.99 0.87 19.24
CA GLY A 159 9.89 1.79 20.37
C GLY A 159 9.67 3.27 20.00
N THR A 160 9.50 3.62 18.73
CA THR A 160 9.27 5.00 18.28
C THR A 160 7.81 5.46 18.42
N GLY A 161 6.86 4.55 18.44
CA GLY A 161 5.43 4.86 18.57
C GLY A 161 4.92 4.82 20.01
N SER A 162 3.61 4.74 20.11
CA SER A 162 2.91 4.65 21.40
C SER A 162 3.05 3.26 22.01
N ARG A 163 3.46 3.14 23.25
CA ARG A 163 3.66 1.85 23.96
C ARG A 163 2.48 0.88 23.89
N ALA A 164 1.27 1.42 23.69
CA ALA A 164 0.05 0.63 23.62
C ALA A 164 -0.19 0.02 22.22
N ILE A 165 0.53 0.49 21.20
CA ILE A 165 0.35 0.16 19.79
C ILE A 165 1.63 -0.40 19.19
N ALA A 166 2.69 0.42 19.21
CA ALA A 166 3.95 0.16 18.52
C ALA A 166 4.70 -1.04 19.10
N ASN A 167 5.44 -1.70 18.25
CA ASN A 167 6.37 -2.74 18.63
C ASN A 167 7.57 -2.14 19.37
N ASN A 168 8.13 -2.88 20.31
CA ASN A 168 9.38 -2.53 20.98
C ASN A 168 10.63 -3.11 20.29
N PHE A 169 10.46 -3.81 19.18
CA PHE A 169 11.51 -4.35 18.33
C PHE A 169 11.43 -3.74 16.94
N SER A 170 12.55 -3.67 16.26
CA SER A 170 12.59 -3.20 14.87
C SER A 170 12.40 -4.35 13.88
N THR A 171 11.88 -4.01 12.70
CA THR A 171 11.76 -4.94 11.56
C THR A 171 12.50 -4.36 10.37
N ILE A 172 13.32 -5.16 9.69
CA ILE A 172 14.02 -4.77 8.46
C ILE A 172 13.49 -5.62 7.32
N SER A 173 12.97 -4.97 6.29
CA SER A 173 12.28 -5.61 5.17
C SER A 173 12.94 -5.26 3.83
N PRO A 174 14.00 -6.00 3.40
CA PRO A 174 14.48 -5.89 2.04
C PRO A 174 13.44 -6.49 1.07
N THR A 175 13.10 -5.76 0.01
CA THR A 175 12.01 -6.09 -0.91
C THR A 175 12.44 -5.90 -2.36
N VAL A 176 11.97 -6.78 -3.22
CA VAL A 176 12.10 -6.66 -4.69
C VAL A 176 10.72 -6.35 -5.25
N TYR A 177 10.67 -5.42 -6.20
CA TYR A 177 9.45 -4.96 -6.86
C TYR A 177 9.57 -5.18 -8.36
N VAL A 178 8.48 -5.57 -9.01
CA VAL A 178 8.39 -5.72 -10.45
C VAL A 178 7.05 -5.24 -10.98
N GLY A 179 7.05 -4.56 -12.12
CA GLY A 179 5.85 -4.20 -12.87
C GLY A 179 6.00 -4.58 -14.33
N LYS A 180 4.98 -5.21 -14.90
CA LYS A 180 4.91 -5.60 -16.31
C LYS A 180 3.55 -5.20 -16.90
N GLY A 181 3.57 -4.33 -17.91
CA GLY A 181 2.41 -4.05 -18.75
C GLY A 181 2.33 -5.01 -19.93
N MET A 182 1.16 -5.13 -20.53
CA MET A 182 0.89 -6.03 -21.64
C MET A 182 0.83 -5.29 -22.99
N GLY A 183 1.41 -4.08 -23.10
CA GLY A 183 1.36 -3.25 -24.31
C GLY A 183 2.06 -3.85 -25.51
N ASP A 184 2.98 -4.79 -25.32
CA ASP A 184 3.71 -5.53 -26.36
C ASP A 184 2.92 -6.71 -26.96
N LEU A 185 1.67 -6.94 -26.55
CA LEU A 185 0.81 -7.97 -27.15
C LEU A 185 0.45 -7.64 -28.61
N PRO A 186 0.25 -8.66 -29.47
CA PRO A 186 -0.16 -8.48 -30.86
C PRO A 186 -1.56 -7.87 -30.99
N ASP A 187 -1.90 -7.30 -32.17
CA ASP A 187 -3.17 -6.63 -32.42
C ASP A 187 -4.40 -7.53 -32.20
N SER A 188 -4.27 -8.84 -32.41
CA SER A 188 -5.33 -9.81 -32.10
C SER A 188 -5.70 -9.86 -30.62
N LEU A 189 -4.83 -9.36 -29.73
CA LEU A 189 -5.02 -9.29 -28.27
C LEU A 189 -5.02 -7.83 -27.77
N ALA A 190 -5.30 -6.85 -28.65
CA ALA A 190 -5.20 -5.42 -28.32
C ALA A 190 -5.97 -5.03 -27.04
N TYR A 191 -7.16 -5.59 -26.81
CA TYR A 191 -7.94 -5.32 -25.59
C TYR A 191 -7.36 -5.89 -24.29
N LEU A 192 -6.31 -6.71 -24.35
CA LEU A 192 -5.53 -7.14 -23.18
C LEU A 192 -4.33 -6.23 -22.92
N ARG A 193 -3.96 -5.35 -23.87
CA ARG A 193 -2.86 -4.39 -23.67
C ARG A 193 -3.05 -3.47 -22.48
N PRO A 194 -4.29 -3.02 -22.09
CA PRO A 194 -4.50 -2.24 -20.88
C PRO A 194 -4.20 -2.98 -19.57
N VAL A 195 -4.05 -4.30 -19.59
CA VAL A 195 -3.68 -5.08 -18.40
C VAL A 195 -2.23 -4.81 -18.01
N ALA A 196 -2.00 -4.68 -16.70
CA ALA A 196 -0.66 -4.74 -16.12
C ALA A 196 -0.69 -5.55 -14.82
N VAL A 197 0.48 -6.07 -14.46
CA VAL A 197 0.70 -6.79 -13.21
C VAL A 197 1.86 -6.14 -12.48
N THR A 198 1.71 -5.86 -11.19
CA THR A 198 2.81 -5.54 -10.30
C THR A 198 2.95 -6.63 -9.24
N ALA A 199 4.14 -6.79 -8.70
CA ALA A 199 4.41 -7.74 -7.64
C ALA A 199 5.56 -7.26 -6.77
N GLU A 200 5.52 -7.64 -5.49
CA GLU A 200 6.58 -7.43 -4.53
C GLU A 200 6.85 -8.70 -3.73
N ALA A 201 8.08 -8.88 -3.26
CA ALA A 201 8.42 -9.97 -2.34
C ALA A 201 9.67 -9.65 -1.54
N GLY A 202 9.65 -10.01 -0.24
CA GLY A 202 10.79 -9.87 0.63
C GLY A 202 10.59 -10.43 2.04
N PRO A 203 11.68 -10.77 2.75
CA PRO A 203 11.59 -11.14 4.15
C PRO A 203 11.38 -9.92 5.04
N ALA A 204 10.59 -10.09 6.10
CA ALA A 204 10.50 -9.15 7.23
C ALA A 204 11.28 -9.73 8.40
N LEU A 205 12.45 -9.16 8.67
CA LEU A 205 13.43 -9.66 9.64
C LEU A 205 13.32 -8.85 10.94
N THR A 206 12.88 -9.51 12.01
CA THR A 206 12.74 -8.86 13.32
C THR A 206 14.07 -8.85 14.07
N THR A 207 14.41 -7.73 14.71
CA THR A 207 15.65 -7.56 15.50
C THR A 207 15.48 -7.99 16.95
N GLY A 208 14.27 -8.24 17.41
CA GLY A 208 13.96 -8.64 18.78
C GLY A 208 14.05 -10.14 18.98
N GLY A 209 14.79 -10.59 20.00
CA GLY A 209 14.90 -12.01 20.35
C GLY A 209 13.53 -12.63 20.63
N GLY A 210 13.20 -13.72 19.94
CA GLY A 210 11.96 -14.47 20.14
C GLY A 210 10.76 -14.00 19.29
N GLN A 211 10.89 -12.96 18.50
CA GLN A 211 9.87 -12.57 17.53
C GLN A 211 10.08 -13.33 16.21
N PRO A 212 9.01 -13.89 15.63
CA PRO A 212 9.13 -14.63 14.37
C PRO A 212 9.36 -13.67 13.20
N ASN A 213 10.24 -14.08 12.29
CA ASN A 213 10.34 -13.45 10.97
C ASN A 213 9.12 -13.81 10.13
N ALA A 214 8.84 -12.99 9.11
CA ALA A 214 7.84 -13.25 8.09
C ALA A 214 8.48 -13.19 6.70
N PHE A 215 7.73 -13.66 5.70
CA PHE A 215 8.01 -13.43 4.30
C PHE A 215 6.77 -12.80 3.69
N ASN A 216 6.90 -11.53 3.28
CA ASN A 216 5.83 -10.76 2.66
C ASN A 216 5.94 -10.89 1.14
N TYR A 217 4.80 -11.05 0.49
CA TYR A 217 4.71 -11.05 -0.97
C TYR A 217 3.31 -10.65 -1.39
N GLY A 218 3.23 -9.98 -2.52
CA GLY A 218 1.96 -9.52 -3.04
C GLY A 218 2.01 -9.38 -4.55
N PHE A 219 0.84 -9.31 -5.16
CA PHE A 219 0.70 -8.97 -6.57
C PHE A 219 -0.61 -8.25 -6.82
N THR A 220 -0.58 -7.38 -7.83
CA THR A 220 -1.73 -6.63 -8.31
C THR A 220 -1.97 -6.97 -9.77
N VAL A 221 -3.23 -7.13 -10.15
CA VAL A 221 -3.66 -7.14 -11.54
C VAL A 221 -4.56 -5.94 -11.75
N GLN A 222 -4.23 -5.12 -12.73
CA GLN A 222 -4.95 -3.89 -13.03
C GLN A 222 -5.32 -3.79 -14.50
N TYR A 223 -6.41 -3.06 -14.80
CA TYR A 223 -6.86 -2.74 -16.14
C TYR A 223 -7.00 -1.22 -16.30
N SER A 224 -6.10 -0.60 -17.06
CA SER A 224 -6.08 0.86 -17.22
C SER A 224 -7.06 1.34 -18.30
N LEU A 225 -8.17 1.99 -17.89
CA LEU A 225 -9.06 2.65 -18.86
C LEU A 225 -8.40 3.84 -19.55
N PRO A 226 -7.53 4.65 -18.90
CA PRO A 226 -6.72 5.65 -19.60
C PRO A 226 -5.89 5.05 -20.72
N TYR A 227 -5.20 3.95 -20.47
CA TYR A 227 -4.40 3.25 -21.49
C TYR A 227 -5.27 2.72 -22.63
N LEU A 228 -6.43 2.11 -22.30
CA LEU A 228 -7.39 1.64 -23.29
C LEU A 228 -7.74 2.73 -24.30
N GLN A 229 -8.13 3.90 -23.79
CA GLN A 229 -8.60 5.02 -24.62
C GLN A 229 -7.50 5.69 -25.45
N GLN A 230 -6.28 5.75 -24.89
CA GLN A 230 -5.16 6.45 -25.56
C GLN A 230 -4.43 5.57 -26.57
N HIS A 231 -4.33 4.25 -26.32
CA HIS A 231 -3.43 3.37 -27.07
C HIS A 231 -4.12 2.19 -27.76
N VAL A 232 -5.40 1.93 -27.49
CA VAL A 232 -6.11 0.77 -28.06
C VAL A 232 -7.39 1.18 -28.76
N HIS A 233 -8.31 1.79 -28.05
CA HIS A 233 -9.62 2.16 -28.58
C HIS A 233 -10.21 3.31 -27.74
N ASP A 234 -10.45 4.45 -28.37
CA ASP A 234 -11.18 5.54 -27.73
C ASP A 234 -12.66 5.17 -27.62
N ALA A 235 -13.05 4.76 -26.43
CA ALA A 235 -14.42 4.38 -26.10
C ALA A 235 -15.30 5.60 -25.76
N GLY A 236 -14.76 6.82 -25.82
CA GLY A 236 -15.49 8.07 -25.49
C GLY A 236 -16.01 8.10 -24.04
N LEU A 237 -15.29 7.47 -23.09
CA LEU A 237 -15.71 7.42 -21.71
C LEU A 237 -15.73 8.82 -21.09
N PRO A 238 -16.85 9.23 -20.45
CA PRO A 238 -16.91 10.52 -19.77
C PRO A 238 -16.11 10.48 -18.47
N GLN A 239 -15.71 11.68 -17.98
CA GLN A 239 -15.17 11.83 -16.64
C GLN A 239 -16.25 11.53 -15.58
N PRO A 240 -15.92 10.86 -14.44
CA PRO A 240 -14.57 10.44 -14.01
C PRO A 240 -14.13 9.07 -14.53
N PHE A 241 -14.97 8.34 -15.29
CA PHE A 241 -14.71 6.96 -15.71
C PHE A 241 -13.49 6.83 -16.64
N ALA A 242 -13.20 7.85 -17.43
CA ALA A 242 -12.04 7.88 -18.32
C ALA A 242 -10.70 7.67 -17.59
N ASN A 243 -10.64 8.00 -16.31
CA ASN A 243 -9.43 7.97 -15.49
C ASN A 243 -9.42 6.81 -14.47
N LEU A 244 -10.36 5.85 -14.57
CA LEU A 244 -10.41 4.72 -13.65
C LEU A 244 -9.45 3.60 -14.06
N ILE A 245 -8.86 2.97 -13.06
CA ILE A 245 -8.04 1.78 -13.14
C ILE A 245 -8.63 0.74 -12.17
N PRO A 246 -9.58 -0.10 -12.60
CA PRO A 246 -10.00 -1.26 -11.83
C PRO A 246 -8.82 -2.18 -11.54
N LEU A 247 -8.76 -2.74 -10.33
CA LEU A 247 -7.66 -3.61 -9.91
C LEU A 247 -8.10 -4.63 -8.87
N VAL A 248 -7.27 -5.64 -8.69
CA VAL A 248 -7.32 -6.57 -7.57
C VAL A 248 -5.92 -6.71 -7.02
N GLU A 249 -5.75 -6.44 -5.75
CA GLU A 249 -4.50 -6.67 -5.02
C GLU A 249 -4.59 -7.91 -4.13
N ILE A 250 -3.49 -8.61 -3.97
CA ILE A 250 -3.41 -9.79 -3.10
C ILE A 250 -2.15 -9.71 -2.26
N PRO A 251 -2.15 -8.88 -1.19
CA PRO A 251 -1.07 -8.82 -0.21
C PRO A 251 -1.10 -10.05 0.70
N LEU A 252 0.02 -10.75 0.82
CA LEU A 252 0.16 -11.96 1.62
C LEU A 252 1.41 -11.90 2.50
N SER A 253 1.31 -12.48 3.69
CA SER A 253 2.43 -12.68 4.60
C SER A 253 2.47 -14.11 5.12
N ARG A 254 3.65 -14.71 5.14
CA ARG A 254 3.86 -16.04 5.70
C ARG A 254 4.80 -15.98 6.88
N SER A 255 4.31 -16.39 8.05
CA SER A 255 5.09 -16.50 9.28
C SER A 255 4.74 -17.78 10.01
N GLN A 256 5.72 -18.49 10.55
CA GLN A 256 5.55 -19.73 11.33
C GLN A 256 4.69 -20.81 10.62
N GLY A 257 4.79 -20.90 9.29
CA GLY A 257 4.01 -21.86 8.50
C GLY A 257 2.58 -21.45 8.17
N GLN A 258 2.10 -20.35 8.72
CA GLN A 258 0.78 -19.78 8.43
C GLN A 258 0.89 -18.65 7.39
N THR A 259 -0.01 -18.65 6.41
CA THR A 259 -0.18 -17.53 5.47
C THR A 259 -1.42 -16.74 5.85
N THR A 260 -1.28 -15.42 5.93
CA THR A 260 -2.35 -14.45 6.14
C THR A 260 -2.35 -13.40 5.02
N GLY A 261 -3.42 -12.67 4.87
CA GLY A 261 -3.57 -11.59 3.89
C GLY A 261 -4.99 -11.43 3.41
N THR A 262 -5.17 -10.68 2.35
CA THR A 262 -6.48 -10.34 1.81
C THR A 262 -6.49 -10.43 0.29
N VAL A 263 -7.68 -10.51 -0.30
CA VAL A 263 -7.93 -10.25 -1.73
C VAL A 263 -8.71 -8.95 -1.79
N ASN A 264 -8.15 -7.95 -2.45
CA ASN A 264 -8.62 -6.58 -2.41
C ASN A 264 -9.10 -6.13 -3.81
N PRO A 265 -10.34 -6.42 -4.22
CA PRO A 265 -10.92 -5.80 -5.40
C PRO A 265 -11.22 -4.33 -5.13
N GLY A 266 -10.87 -3.48 -6.11
CA GLY A 266 -11.06 -2.05 -5.99
C GLY A 266 -10.83 -1.30 -7.28
N PHE A 267 -10.61 -0.01 -7.15
CA PHE A 267 -10.24 0.87 -8.25
C PHE A 267 -9.39 2.04 -7.77
N ILE A 268 -8.57 2.56 -8.67
CA ILE A 268 -7.88 3.84 -8.55
C ILE A 268 -8.45 4.79 -9.59
N TRP A 269 -8.76 6.01 -9.18
CA TRP A 269 -9.00 7.14 -10.06
C TRP A 269 -7.74 7.99 -10.10
N LEU A 270 -7.13 8.10 -11.30
CA LEU A 270 -5.84 8.72 -11.50
C LEU A 270 -5.98 10.04 -12.27
N ASN A 271 -5.30 11.09 -11.80
CA ASN A 271 -5.09 12.32 -12.56
C ASN A 271 -3.63 12.77 -12.47
N ARG A 272 -3.31 13.88 -13.13
CA ARG A 272 -1.94 14.42 -13.17
C ARG A 272 -1.34 14.71 -11.79
N TYR A 273 -2.13 15.18 -10.84
CA TYR A 273 -1.63 15.72 -9.56
C TYR A 273 -1.72 14.73 -8.40
N GLY A 274 -2.42 13.63 -8.62
CA GLY A 274 -2.62 12.63 -7.59
C GLY A 274 -3.62 11.56 -8.00
N GLN A 275 -3.88 10.68 -7.07
CA GLN A 275 -4.86 9.61 -7.25
C GLN A 275 -5.71 9.42 -6.00
N PHE A 276 -6.85 8.78 -6.19
CA PHE A 276 -7.75 8.34 -5.15
C PHE A 276 -8.09 6.88 -5.38
N GLY A 277 -7.88 6.05 -4.36
CA GLY A 277 -8.13 4.60 -4.42
C GLY A 277 -9.13 4.15 -3.37
N VAL A 278 -9.89 3.11 -3.69
CA VAL A 278 -10.78 2.41 -2.75
C VAL A 278 -10.75 0.92 -3.02
N GLU A 279 -10.63 0.12 -1.97
CA GLU A 279 -10.62 -1.33 -2.01
C GLU A 279 -11.47 -1.96 -0.91
N ALA A 280 -12.10 -3.07 -1.22
CA ALA A 280 -12.65 -3.98 -0.23
C ALA A 280 -11.58 -5.01 0.16
N GLN A 281 -11.29 -5.18 1.44
CA GLN A 281 -10.30 -6.13 1.94
C GLN A 281 -10.99 -7.43 2.36
N ILE A 282 -10.92 -8.46 1.53
CA ILE A 282 -11.55 -9.77 1.76
C ILE A 282 -10.50 -10.71 2.36
N PRO A 283 -10.60 -11.10 3.65
CA PRO A 283 -9.62 -11.98 4.29
C PRO A 283 -9.52 -13.34 3.59
N VAL A 284 -8.30 -13.81 3.29
CA VAL A 284 -8.07 -15.13 2.66
C VAL A 284 -8.38 -16.30 3.59
N ASN A 285 -8.37 -16.06 4.90
CA ASN A 285 -8.72 -17.02 5.92
C ASN A 285 -9.10 -16.31 7.24
N ARG A 286 -9.57 -17.09 8.24
CA ARG A 286 -10.00 -16.54 9.52
C ARG A 286 -8.86 -15.85 10.31
N ALA A 287 -7.62 -16.26 10.13
CA ALA A 287 -6.48 -15.62 10.80
C ALA A 287 -6.18 -14.23 10.24
N SER A 288 -6.56 -13.98 8.98
CA SER A 288 -6.41 -12.69 8.31
C SER A 288 -7.52 -11.69 8.67
N GLY A 289 -8.67 -12.19 9.08
CA GLY A 289 -9.81 -11.34 9.45
C GLY A 289 -11.11 -12.13 9.54
N SER A 290 -12.12 -11.53 10.16
CA SER A 290 -13.44 -12.12 10.36
C SER A 290 -14.52 -11.54 9.43
N HIS A 291 -14.28 -10.36 8.87
CA HIS A 291 -15.21 -9.63 8.01
C HIS A 291 -14.46 -8.91 6.90
N VAL A 292 -15.19 -8.52 5.86
CA VAL A 292 -14.66 -7.64 4.81
C VAL A 292 -14.31 -6.29 5.42
N GLY A 293 -13.08 -5.83 5.17
CA GLY A 293 -12.59 -4.50 5.52
C GLY A 293 -12.70 -3.54 4.34
N ILE A 294 -12.23 -2.32 4.55
CA ILE A 294 -12.11 -1.29 3.52
C ILE A 294 -10.76 -0.60 3.63
N LEU A 295 -10.18 -0.25 2.49
CA LEU A 295 -8.99 0.60 2.38
C LEU A 295 -9.31 1.76 1.43
N VAL A 296 -8.91 2.95 1.80
CA VAL A 296 -9.11 4.19 1.03
C VAL A 296 -7.79 4.94 0.99
N GLN A 297 -7.40 5.42 -0.18
CA GLN A 297 -6.14 6.13 -0.41
C GLN A 297 -6.39 7.51 -1.02
N ALA A 298 -5.60 8.49 -0.59
CA ALA A 298 -5.37 9.75 -1.28
C ALA A 298 -3.86 9.94 -1.45
N HIS A 299 -3.39 10.00 -2.68
CA HIS A 299 -1.99 10.07 -3.02
C HIS A 299 -1.69 11.31 -3.85
N LEU A 300 -0.64 12.05 -3.51
CA LEU A 300 -0.25 13.33 -4.12
C LEU A 300 1.11 13.20 -4.80
N PHE A 301 1.22 13.71 -6.03
CA PHE A 301 2.43 13.69 -6.85
C PHE A 301 3.10 15.06 -6.86
N PHE A 302 4.16 15.21 -6.07
CA PHE A 302 4.86 16.50 -5.98
C PHE A 302 5.67 16.81 -7.21
N ASP A 303 6.08 15.83 -7.99
CA ASP A 303 6.75 16.02 -9.28
C ASP A 303 5.90 16.85 -10.25
N ASP A 304 4.58 16.71 -10.20
CA ASP A 304 3.62 17.46 -11.01
C ASP A 304 3.01 18.67 -10.29
N ILE A 305 2.84 18.60 -8.96
CA ILE A 305 2.30 19.72 -8.16
C ILE A 305 3.32 20.83 -7.99
N ALA A 306 4.57 20.48 -7.71
CA ALA A 306 5.63 21.41 -7.36
C ALA A 306 6.99 21.02 -7.97
N PRO A 307 7.10 20.94 -9.32
CA PRO A 307 8.24 20.32 -10.03
C PRO A 307 9.59 21.03 -9.84
N THR A 308 9.57 22.26 -9.38
CA THR A 308 10.77 23.07 -9.16
C THR A 308 11.24 23.10 -7.69
N THR A 309 10.43 22.54 -6.78
CA THR A 309 10.67 22.56 -5.33
C THR A 309 10.55 21.16 -4.74
N LEU A 310 9.39 20.78 -4.22
CA LEU A 310 9.16 19.49 -3.57
C LEU A 310 9.32 18.29 -4.53
N GLY A 311 8.93 18.45 -5.80
CA GLY A 311 9.03 17.41 -6.83
C GLY A 311 10.35 17.44 -7.61
N LYS A 312 11.43 18.01 -7.06
CA LYS A 312 12.74 18.02 -7.70
C LYS A 312 13.70 17.12 -6.92
N PRO A 313 14.37 16.11 -7.58
CA PRO A 313 15.41 15.32 -6.93
C PRO A 313 16.48 16.20 -6.26
N LEU A 314 17.01 15.76 -5.13
CA LEU A 314 18.02 16.52 -4.39
C LEU A 314 19.33 16.62 -5.18
N PHE A 315 19.67 15.57 -5.91
CA PHE A 315 20.86 15.51 -6.77
C PHE A 315 20.46 15.06 -8.18
N GLN A 316 21.07 15.68 -9.20
CA GLN A 316 20.87 15.36 -10.63
C GLN A 316 21.99 14.45 -11.13
#